data_67710b4487d8916aabe1e0ffad45bc86
#
_entry.id   67710b4487d8916aabe1e0ffad45bc86
#
_cell.length_a   1.000
_cell.length_b   1.000
_cell.length_c   1.000
_cell.angle_alpha   90.00
_cell.angle_beta   90.00
_cell.angle_gamma   90.00
#
_symmetry.space_group_name_H-M   'P 1'
#
loop_
_entity.id
_entity.type
_entity.pdbx_description
1 polymer ?
#
loop_
_entity_poly.entity_id
_entity_poly.type
_entity_poly.pdbx_seq_one_letter_code
_entity_poly.pdbx_strand_id
1 'polypeptide(L)'
;MSKQQAAKRTADHCAQLAQEHGWIWDAPTGPAANAPSTLILAHGAGAPMDSDFMNDIATRLAALGVGVLRFEFPYMAQRRVDGRRRPPNPQPKLLECWHGVYAAVRAGVSGRVAIGGKSMGGRMASVIADDVEADGLFCLGYPFYAAGKPEKPRVAHLAELRTPTLIVQGERDALGNREAVEGYKLSKAIDLHWVPTANHDLKPLKSSGLTVEACMQEIAGLMARRLIG
;
A
#
# COMPACT_ATOMS: atom_id res chain seq x y z
N MET A 1 -9.50 28.44 -4.83
CA MET A 1 -8.27 27.81 -5.39
C MET A 1 -8.71 26.85 -6.49
N SER A 2 -8.11 26.90 -7.68
CA SER A 2 -8.44 25.96 -8.76
C SER A 2 -7.93 24.53 -8.43
N LYS A 3 -8.55 23.49 -9.05
CA LYS A 3 -8.10 22.10 -8.90
C LYS A 3 -6.62 21.95 -9.28
N GLN A 4 -6.18 22.63 -10.32
CA GLN A 4 -4.79 22.62 -10.78
C GLN A 4 -3.82 23.24 -9.75
N GLN A 5 -4.20 24.33 -9.10
CA GLN A 5 -3.39 24.91 -8.02
C GLN A 5 -3.31 23.99 -6.80
N ALA A 6 -4.40 23.31 -6.45
CA ALA A 6 -4.42 22.33 -5.37
C ALA A 6 -3.52 21.14 -5.67
N ALA A 7 -3.59 20.60 -6.90
CA ALA A 7 -2.74 19.49 -7.34
C ALA A 7 -1.26 19.87 -7.31
N LYS A 8 -0.91 21.07 -7.80
CA LYS A 8 0.47 21.56 -7.76
C LYS A 8 0.99 21.69 -6.33
N ARG A 9 0.22 22.30 -5.41
CA ARG A 9 0.62 22.43 -3.99
C ARG A 9 0.84 21.08 -3.34
N THR A 10 -0.03 20.09 -3.61
CA THR A 10 0.12 18.71 -3.14
C THR A 10 1.43 18.10 -3.65
N ALA A 11 1.72 18.23 -4.94
CA ALA A 11 2.94 17.69 -5.53
C ALA A 11 4.20 18.35 -4.95
N ASP A 12 4.21 19.69 -4.82
CA ASP A 12 5.34 20.43 -4.25
C ASP A 12 5.59 20.02 -2.79
N HIS A 13 4.53 19.88 -1.98
CA HIS A 13 4.63 19.44 -0.58
C HIS A 13 5.18 18.01 -0.47
N CYS A 14 4.64 17.07 -1.24
CA CYS A 14 5.12 15.67 -1.21
C CYS A 14 6.56 15.54 -1.71
N ALA A 15 6.95 16.33 -2.72
CA ALA A 15 8.33 16.39 -3.21
C ALA A 15 9.28 16.93 -2.14
N GLN A 16 8.87 17.97 -1.41
CA GLN A 16 9.64 18.51 -0.28
C GLN A 16 9.83 17.46 0.83
N LEU A 17 8.76 16.79 1.28
CA LEU A 17 8.84 15.73 2.27
C LEU A 17 9.77 14.59 1.82
N ALA A 18 9.68 14.21 0.54
CA ALA A 18 10.55 13.17 -0.03
C ALA A 18 12.03 13.56 0.08
N GLN A 19 12.36 14.80 -0.22
CA GLN A 19 13.72 15.32 -0.11
C GLN A 19 14.21 15.41 1.35
N GLU A 20 13.37 15.90 2.27
CA GLU A 20 13.71 16.09 3.68
C GLU A 20 13.92 14.78 4.44
N HIS A 21 13.14 13.76 4.11
CA HIS A 21 13.13 12.48 4.84
C HIS A 21 13.79 11.33 4.10
N GLY A 22 14.30 11.54 2.89
CA GLY A 22 14.84 10.48 2.05
C GLY A 22 13.77 9.50 1.56
N TRP A 23 12.52 9.96 1.42
CA TRP A 23 11.41 9.20 0.84
C TRP A 23 11.39 9.33 -0.68
N ILE A 24 10.49 8.63 -1.35
CA ILE A 24 10.34 8.71 -2.80
C ILE A 24 8.95 9.26 -3.12
N TRP A 25 8.92 10.28 -3.96
CA TRP A 25 7.69 10.81 -4.53
C TRP A 25 7.59 10.48 -6.01
N ASP A 26 6.63 9.65 -6.36
CA ASP A 26 6.24 9.36 -7.73
C ASP A 26 5.10 10.31 -8.11
N ALA A 27 5.46 11.41 -8.75
CA ALA A 27 4.51 12.47 -9.12
C ALA A 27 3.47 11.93 -10.13
N PRO A 28 2.18 12.30 -9.99
CA PRO A 28 1.16 11.88 -10.92
C PRO A 28 1.41 12.45 -12.31
N THR A 29 1.21 11.62 -13.33
CA THR A 29 1.31 11.99 -14.74
C THR A 29 0.02 11.60 -15.48
N GLY A 30 -0.09 11.95 -16.75
CA GLY A 30 -1.26 11.58 -17.56
C GLY A 30 -2.50 12.48 -17.33
N PRO A 31 -3.64 12.13 -17.95
CA PRO A 31 -4.82 12.99 -17.99
C PRO A 31 -5.48 13.26 -16.64
N ALA A 32 -5.35 12.33 -15.69
CA ALA A 32 -5.94 12.45 -14.35
C ALA A 32 -5.02 13.15 -13.32
N ALA A 33 -3.84 13.62 -13.74
CA ALA A 33 -2.86 14.26 -12.84
C ALA A 33 -3.39 15.52 -12.10
N ASN A 34 -4.50 16.08 -12.56
CA ASN A 34 -5.16 17.22 -11.90
C ASN A 34 -6.13 16.82 -10.77
N ALA A 35 -6.37 15.53 -10.56
CA ALA A 35 -7.15 15.05 -9.42
C ALA A 35 -6.20 14.86 -8.23
N PRO A 36 -6.34 15.63 -7.14
CA PRO A 36 -5.40 15.57 -6.01
C PRO A 36 -5.64 14.30 -5.18
N SER A 37 -5.22 13.15 -5.68
CA SER A 37 -5.26 11.88 -4.96
C SER A 37 -3.84 11.41 -4.68
N THR A 38 -3.54 11.20 -3.40
CA THR A 38 -2.22 10.77 -2.92
C THR A 38 -2.36 9.42 -2.20
N LEU A 39 -1.50 8.48 -2.57
CA LEU A 39 -1.34 7.21 -1.88
C LEU A 39 0.00 7.22 -1.12
N ILE A 40 -0.06 6.98 0.18
CA ILE A 40 1.13 6.69 0.98
C ILE A 40 1.31 5.17 0.97
N LEU A 41 2.46 4.69 0.48
CA LEU A 41 2.70 3.27 0.24
C LEU A 41 3.91 2.75 1.01
N ALA A 42 3.68 1.82 1.95
CA ALA A 42 4.72 1.18 2.74
C ALA A 42 5.21 -0.14 2.13
N HIS A 43 6.49 -0.40 2.30
CA HIS A 43 7.15 -1.63 1.86
C HIS A 43 6.83 -2.85 2.74
N GLY A 44 7.13 -4.05 2.24
CA GLY A 44 7.05 -5.31 2.99
C GLY A 44 8.23 -5.51 3.95
N ALA A 45 8.17 -6.59 4.77
CA ALA A 45 9.17 -6.83 5.81
C ALA A 45 10.61 -7.06 5.27
N GLY A 46 10.75 -7.65 4.08
CA GLY A 46 12.05 -8.09 3.54
C GLY A 46 12.67 -7.18 2.48
N ALA A 47 11.88 -6.28 1.89
CA ALA A 47 12.29 -5.49 0.73
C ALA A 47 12.08 -3.98 0.97
N PRO A 48 12.97 -3.10 0.47
CA PRO A 48 12.91 -1.66 0.69
C PRO A 48 11.82 -0.99 -0.17
N MET A 49 11.61 0.32 0.06
CA MET A 49 10.61 1.13 -0.67
C MET A 49 10.89 1.28 -2.17
N ASP A 50 12.11 0.99 -2.61
CA ASP A 50 12.57 1.03 -4.01
C ASP A 50 12.80 -0.37 -4.61
N SER A 51 12.24 -1.42 -4.00
CA SER A 51 12.25 -2.75 -4.61
C SER A 51 11.47 -2.78 -5.93
N ASP A 52 11.80 -3.75 -6.81
CA ASP A 52 11.16 -3.87 -8.12
C ASP A 52 9.62 -3.85 -8.04
N PHE A 53 9.04 -4.57 -7.08
CA PHE A 53 7.58 -4.57 -6.87
C PHE A 53 7.05 -3.16 -6.53
N MET A 54 7.73 -2.45 -5.62
CA MET A 54 7.31 -1.12 -5.19
C MET A 54 7.49 -0.09 -6.30
N ASN A 55 8.57 -0.19 -7.07
CA ASN A 55 8.82 0.65 -8.24
C ASN A 55 7.76 0.42 -9.31
N ASP A 56 7.47 -0.83 -9.65
CA ASP A 56 6.51 -1.16 -10.71
C ASP A 56 5.11 -0.63 -10.38
N ILE A 57 4.58 -0.94 -9.20
CA ILE A 57 3.23 -0.49 -8.83
C ILE A 57 3.13 1.04 -8.71
N ALA A 58 4.14 1.72 -8.14
CA ALA A 58 4.15 3.17 -8.00
C ALA A 58 4.21 3.87 -9.36
N THR A 59 5.06 3.40 -10.27
CA THR A 59 5.16 3.93 -11.64
C THR A 59 3.84 3.79 -12.40
N ARG A 60 3.17 2.64 -12.32
CA ARG A 60 1.86 2.43 -12.96
C ARG A 60 0.78 3.34 -12.39
N LEU A 61 0.73 3.50 -11.07
CA LEU A 61 -0.22 4.40 -10.41
C LEU A 61 0.03 5.85 -10.79
N ALA A 62 1.29 6.29 -10.83
CA ALA A 62 1.66 7.64 -11.25
C ALA A 62 1.23 7.91 -12.71
N ALA A 63 1.42 6.95 -13.62
CA ALA A 63 0.96 7.03 -15.00
C ALA A 63 -0.58 7.11 -15.13
N LEU A 64 -1.31 6.58 -14.15
CA LEU A 64 -2.77 6.67 -14.06
C LEU A 64 -3.26 7.93 -13.31
N GLY A 65 -2.36 8.84 -12.92
CA GLY A 65 -2.72 10.11 -12.31
C GLY A 65 -2.79 10.08 -10.77
N VAL A 66 -2.31 9.03 -10.11
CA VAL A 66 -2.22 8.93 -8.66
C VAL A 66 -0.82 9.29 -8.20
N GLY A 67 -0.68 10.30 -7.33
CA GLY A 67 0.61 10.56 -6.69
C GLY A 67 0.91 9.49 -5.63
N VAL A 68 2.13 8.94 -5.64
CA VAL A 68 2.52 7.90 -4.68
C VAL A 68 3.73 8.35 -3.87
N LEU A 69 3.57 8.44 -2.55
CA LEU A 69 4.67 8.70 -1.63
C LEU A 69 5.07 7.39 -0.96
N ARG A 70 6.33 7.00 -1.14
CA ARG A 70 6.90 5.78 -0.57
C ARG A 70 7.90 6.14 0.53
N PHE A 71 7.80 5.46 1.67
CA PHE A 71 8.67 5.67 2.82
C PHE A 71 9.22 4.35 3.36
N GLU A 72 10.21 4.44 4.25
CA GLU A 72 10.77 3.29 4.94
C GLU A 72 10.51 3.31 6.44
N PHE A 73 10.18 2.14 6.97
CA PHE A 73 10.18 1.93 8.41
C PHE A 73 11.61 2.07 8.97
N PRO A 74 11.77 2.47 10.25
CA PRO A 74 13.08 2.81 10.81
C PRO A 74 14.13 1.70 10.67
N TYR A 75 13.75 0.41 10.78
CA TYR A 75 14.70 -0.70 10.63
C TYR A 75 15.25 -0.81 9.20
N MET A 76 14.44 -0.45 8.19
CA MET A 76 14.86 -0.51 6.78
C MET A 76 15.69 0.73 6.42
N ALA A 77 15.29 1.91 6.90
CA ALA A 77 16.08 3.12 6.75
C ALA A 77 17.47 2.95 7.38
N GLN A 78 17.56 2.34 8.57
CA GLN A 78 18.85 2.04 9.19
C GLN A 78 19.69 1.06 8.39
N ARG A 79 19.05 0.09 7.70
CA ARG A 79 19.76 -0.83 6.80
C ARG A 79 20.42 -0.12 5.62
N ARG A 80 19.86 0.99 5.13
CA ARG A 80 20.51 1.81 4.08
C ARG A 80 21.80 2.43 4.56
N VAL A 81 21.86 2.82 5.85
CA VAL A 81 23.04 3.47 6.44
C VAL A 81 24.19 2.49 6.66
N ASP A 82 23.90 1.30 7.18
CA ASP A 82 24.95 0.37 7.65
C ASP A 82 24.99 -0.99 6.94
N GLY A 83 24.08 -1.23 5.98
CA GLY A 83 24.01 -2.47 5.20
C GLY A 83 23.53 -3.71 5.99
N ARG A 84 23.29 -3.60 7.29
CA ARG A 84 22.97 -4.75 8.14
C ARG A 84 21.49 -5.12 8.06
N ARG A 85 21.22 -6.38 7.75
CA ARG A 85 19.85 -6.92 7.81
C ARG A 85 19.36 -6.98 9.26
N ARG A 86 18.13 -6.51 9.48
CA ARG A 86 17.45 -6.51 10.78
C ARG A 86 16.04 -7.07 10.62
N PRO A 87 15.49 -7.70 11.67
CA PRO A 87 14.06 -7.95 11.71
C PRO A 87 13.28 -6.63 11.74
N PRO A 88 12.01 -6.63 11.32
CA PRO A 88 11.13 -5.48 11.49
C PRO A 88 11.08 -4.99 12.95
N ASN A 89 10.93 -3.69 13.13
CA ASN A 89 10.67 -3.13 14.45
C ASN A 89 9.40 -3.75 15.07
N PRO A 90 9.26 -3.73 16.41
CA PRO A 90 8.00 -4.07 17.07
C PRO A 90 6.84 -3.24 16.54
N GLN A 91 5.64 -3.82 16.51
CA GLN A 91 4.45 -3.19 15.96
C GLN A 91 4.21 -1.75 16.45
N PRO A 92 4.31 -1.41 17.74
CA PRO A 92 4.10 -0.03 18.18
C PRO A 92 4.99 0.99 17.46
N LYS A 93 6.26 0.65 17.23
CA LYS A 93 7.19 1.52 16.51
C LYS A 93 6.88 1.65 15.02
N LEU A 94 6.33 0.60 14.41
CA LEU A 94 5.87 0.66 13.00
C LEU A 94 4.62 1.54 12.87
N LEU A 95 3.70 1.47 13.84
CA LEU A 95 2.50 2.30 13.87
C LEU A 95 2.84 3.77 14.15
N GLU A 96 3.73 4.05 15.09
CA GLU A 96 4.26 5.40 15.36
C GLU A 96 4.85 6.03 14.09
N CYS A 97 5.66 5.27 13.35
CA CYS A 97 6.20 5.71 12.06
C CYS A 97 5.08 6.03 11.05
N TRP A 98 4.08 5.17 10.93
CA TRP A 98 2.93 5.39 10.06
C TRP A 98 2.15 6.67 10.41
N HIS A 99 1.84 6.88 11.70
CA HIS A 99 1.16 8.09 12.17
C HIS A 99 1.95 9.35 11.82
N GLY A 100 3.28 9.34 12.03
CA GLY A 100 4.16 10.46 11.67
C GLY A 100 4.15 10.76 10.17
N VAL A 101 4.28 9.73 9.33
CA VAL A 101 4.24 9.88 7.86
C VAL A 101 2.89 10.40 7.40
N TYR A 102 1.79 9.83 7.89
CA TYR A 102 0.43 10.27 7.51
C TYR A 102 0.20 11.73 7.90
N ALA A 103 0.52 12.11 9.13
CA ALA A 103 0.36 13.48 9.62
C ALA A 103 1.16 14.49 8.78
N ALA A 104 2.41 14.17 8.45
CA ALA A 104 3.27 15.01 7.62
C ALA A 104 2.66 15.22 6.22
N VAL A 105 2.20 14.15 5.58
CA VAL A 105 1.57 14.24 4.25
C VAL A 105 0.25 14.99 4.32
N ARG A 106 -0.62 14.66 5.27
CA ARG A 106 -1.96 15.26 5.40
C ARG A 106 -1.91 16.77 5.65
N ALA A 107 -0.88 17.27 6.31
CA ALA A 107 -0.71 18.70 6.59
C ALA A 107 -0.65 19.58 5.33
N GLY A 108 -0.17 19.08 4.20
CA GLY A 108 -0.04 19.87 2.96
C GLY A 108 -0.90 19.38 1.79
N VAL A 109 -1.60 18.25 1.95
CA VAL A 109 -2.45 17.67 0.90
C VAL A 109 -3.91 18.06 1.12
N SER A 110 -4.51 18.74 0.16
CA SER A 110 -5.90 19.18 0.21
C SER A 110 -6.90 18.18 -0.40
N GLY A 111 -6.42 17.17 -1.10
CA GLY A 111 -7.23 16.11 -1.72
C GLY A 111 -7.35 14.86 -0.87
N ARG A 112 -7.72 13.76 -1.52
CA ARG A 112 -7.79 12.43 -0.88
C ARG A 112 -6.39 11.94 -0.52
N VAL A 113 -6.25 11.41 0.70
CA VAL A 113 -5.04 10.75 1.17
C VAL A 113 -5.38 9.33 1.58
N ALA A 114 -5.01 8.38 0.74
CA ALA A 114 -5.13 6.97 1.05
C ALA A 114 -3.80 6.41 1.56
N ILE A 115 -3.89 5.30 2.27
CA ILE A 115 -2.73 4.57 2.80
C ILE A 115 -2.73 3.14 2.29
N GLY A 116 -1.57 2.51 2.31
CA GLY A 116 -1.49 1.11 1.88
C GLY A 116 -0.09 0.56 1.94
N GLY A 117 0.09 -0.64 1.42
CA GLY A 117 1.40 -1.25 1.36
C GLY A 117 1.42 -2.71 0.94
N LYS A 118 2.63 -3.18 0.70
CA LYS A 118 2.92 -4.58 0.44
C LYS A 118 3.01 -5.34 1.77
N SER A 119 2.31 -6.46 1.87
CA SER A 119 2.47 -7.40 2.99
C SER A 119 2.39 -6.72 4.37
N MET A 120 3.45 -6.75 5.16
CA MET A 120 3.54 -6.09 6.47
C MET A 120 3.15 -4.61 6.39
N GLY A 121 3.56 -3.89 5.34
CA GLY A 121 3.24 -2.48 5.17
C GLY A 121 1.74 -2.23 5.09
N GLY A 122 1.02 -3.00 4.29
CA GLY A 122 -0.45 -2.96 4.19
C GLY A 122 -1.13 -3.37 5.50
N ARG A 123 -0.59 -4.40 6.19
CA ARG A 123 -1.12 -4.81 7.49
C ARG A 123 -0.95 -3.70 8.54
N MET A 124 0.18 -3.00 8.59
CA MET A 124 0.33 -1.88 9.53
C MET A 124 -0.59 -0.72 9.17
N ALA A 125 -0.74 -0.41 7.89
CA ALA A 125 -1.70 0.59 7.41
C ALA A 125 -3.13 0.25 7.85
N SER A 126 -3.56 -1.01 7.76
CA SER A 126 -4.92 -1.43 8.15
C SER A 126 -5.22 -1.25 9.64
N VAL A 127 -4.20 -1.26 10.49
CA VAL A 127 -4.38 -1.06 11.94
C VAL A 127 -4.69 0.40 12.29
N ILE A 128 -4.16 1.35 11.51
CA ILE A 128 -4.33 2.78 11.80
C ILE A 128 -5.37 3.46 10.88
N ALA A 129 -5.88 2.77 9.86
CA ALA A 129 -6.67 3.40 8.80
C ALA A 129 -7.88 4.18 9.32
N ASP A 130 -8.61 3.60 10.28
CA ASP A 130 -9.75 4.24 10.91
C ASP A 130 -9.35 5.37 11.87
N ASP A 131 -8.23 5.22 12.58
CA ASP A 131 -7.73 6.22 13.55
C ASP A 131 -7.30 7.51 12.86
N VAL A 132 -6.67 7.38 11.69
CA VAL A 132 -6.20 8.54 10.91
C VAL A 132 -7.24 9.05 9.91
N GLU A 133 -8.43 8.44 9.90
CA GLU A 133 -9.50 8.78 8.95
C GLU A 133 -9.01 8.80 7.50
N ALA A 134 -8.26 7.75 7.11
CA ALA A 134 -7.75 7.64 5.75
C ALA A 134 -8.89 7.56 4.73
N ASP A 135 -8.75 8.24 3.59
CA ASP A 135 -9.76 8.25 2.51
C ASP A 135 -9.87 6.90 1.78
N GLY A 136 -8.97 5.96 2.05
CA GLY A 136 -8.97 4.61 1.53
C GLY A 136 -7.75 3.80 1.99
N LEU A 137 -7.87 2.48 1.93
CA LEU A 137 -6.81 1.55 2.30
C LEU A 137 -6.55 0.54 1.17
N PHE A 138 -5.27 0.33 0.84
CA PHE A 138 -4.85 -0.57 -0.24
C PHE A 138 -3.81 -1.57 0.27
N CYS A 139 -4.17 -2.85 0.36
CA CYS A 139 -3.28 -3.92 0.81
C CYS A 139 -2.90 -4.84 -0.36
N LEU A 140 -1.61 -5.01 -0.61
CA LEU A 140 -1.08 -5.85 -1.67
C LEU A 140 -0.41 -7.09 -1.07
N GLY A 141 -1.07 -8.25 -1.16
CA GLY A 141 -0.65 -9.49 -0.49
C GLY A 141 -0.73 -9.35 1.02
N TYR A 142 -1.93 -9.25 1.57
CA TYR A 142 -2.13 -9.11 3.02
C TYR A 142 -1.70 -10.38 3.77
N PRO A 143 -0.87 -10.29 4.83
CA PRO A 143 -0.46 -11.45 5.61
C PRO A 143 -1.53 -11.79 6.67
N PHE A 144 -2.58 -12.49 6.26
CA PHE A 144 -3.69 -12.87 7.13
C PHE A 144 -3.26 -13.72 8.34
N TYR A 145 -2.16 -14.46 8.18
CA TYR A 145 -1.48 -15.19 9.24
C TYR A 145 0.03 -15.22 9.01
N ALA A 146 0.80 -15.64 9.98
CA ALA A 146 2.24 -15.87 9.80
C ALA A 146 2.46 -17.19 9.05
N ALA A 147 3.55 -17.28 8.29
CA ALA A 147 3.89 -18.50 7.55
C ALA A 147 3.82 -19.73 8.46
N GLY A 148 3.07 -20.74 8.02
CA GLY A 148 2.88 -22.00 8.76
C GLY A 148 2.04 -21.90 10.05
N LYS A 149 1.29 -20.79 10.26
CA LYS A 149 0.46 -20.58 11.46
C LYS A 149 -0.95 -20.09 11.12
N PRO A 150 -1.70 -20.80 10.27
CA PRO A 150 -3.06 -20.39 9.88
C PRO A 150 -4.05 -20.36 11.07
N GLU A 151 -3.77 -21.09 12.14
CA GLU A 151 -4.55 -21.10 13.37
C GLU A 151 -4.44 -19.79 14.20
N LYS A 152 -3.54 -18.90 13.83
CA LYS A 152 -3.35 -17.58 14.48
C LYS A 152 -3.59 -16.45 13.49
N PRO A 153 -4.84 -16.21 13.08
CA PRO A 153 -5.16 -15.18 12.09
C PRO A 153 -4.94 -13.77 12.66
N ARG A 154 -4.63 -12.85 11.77
CA ARG A 154 -4.37 -11.43 12.06
C ARG A 154 -5.48 -10.56 11.49
N VAL A 155 -6.73 -10.91 11.77
CA VAL A 155 -7.91 -10.34 11.11
C VAL A 155 -8.89 -9.66 12.07
N ALA A 156 -8.67 -9.71 13.39
CA ALA A 156 -9.65 -9.22 14.36
C ALA A 156 -10.11 -7.79 14.07
N HIS A 157 -9.19 -6.86 13.81
CA HIS A 157 -9.51 -5.47 13.48
C HIS A 157 -10.16 -5.30 12.09
N LEU A 158 -9.94 -6.23 11.16
CA LEU A 158 -10.54 -6.18 9.82
C LEU A 158 -12.05 -6.44 9.85
N ALA A 159 -12.56 -7.12 10.88
CA ALA A 159 -14.00 -7.38 11.04
C ALA A 159 -14.82 -6.11 11.29
N GLU A 160 -14.20 -5.08 11.88
CA GLU A 160 -14.83 -3.82 12.28
C GLU A 160 -14.30 -2.60 11.50
N LEU A 161 -13.41 -2.82 10.52
CA LEU A 161 -12.80 -1.76 9.72
C LEU A 161 -13.87 -0.97 8.95
N ARG A 162 -13.79 0.35 9.04
CA ARG A 162 -14.74 1.29 8.41
C ARG A 162 -14.18 1.93 7.16
N THR A 163 -12.87 2.11 7.09
CA THR A 163 -12.17 2.70 5.94
C THR A 163 -12.42 1.88 4.68
N PRO A 164 -12.87 2.48 3.56
CA PRO A 164 -13.02 1.79 2.28
C PRO A 164 -11.71 1.11 1.89
N THR A 165 -11.73 -0.20 1.72
CA THR A 165 -10.51 -1.01 1.60
C THR A 165 -10.53 -1.90 0.37
N LEU A 166 -9.43 -1.94 -0.34
CA LEU A 166 -9.13 -2.96 -1.35
C LEU A 166 -7.97 -3.83 -0.86
N ILE A 167 -8.22 -5.12 -0.70
CA ILE A 167 -7.17 -6.12 -0.50
C ILE A 167 -7.00 -6.88 -1.81
N VAL A 168 -5.82 -6.78 -2.40
CA VAL A 168 -5.42 -7.60 -3.57
C VAL A 168 -4.62 -8.78 -3.07
N GLN A 169 -5.10 -9.98 -3.33
CA GLN A 169 -4.55 -11.21 -2.74
C GLN A 169 -4.31 -12.29 -3.80
N GLY A 170 -3.18 -12.99 -3.70
CA GLY A 170 -2.92 -14.16 -4.54
C GLY A 170 -3.69 -15.37 -4.04
N GLU A 171 -4.36 -16.12 -4.92
CA GLU A 171 -5.12 -17.33 -4.54
C GLU A 171 -4.28 -18.37 -3.79
N ARG A 172 -2.98 -18.44 -4.09
CA ARG A 172 -2.02 -19.39 -3.50
C ARG A 172 -1.05 -18.73 -2.52
N ASP A 173 -1.41 -17.56 -2.00
CA ASP A 173 -0.56 -16.87 -1.03
C ASP A 173 -0.39 -17.71 0.25
N ALA A 174 0.86 -18.04 0.59
CA ALA A 174 1.18 -18.85 1.78
C ALA A 174 0.88 -18.12 3.11
N LEU A 175 0.59 -16.82 3.06
CA LEU A 175 0.21 -16.01 4.23
C LEU A 175 -1.29 -15.68 4.27
N GLY A 176 -2.08 -16.26 3.36
CA GLY A 176 -3.52 -16.04 3.24
C GLY A 176 -4.03 -16.54 1.90
N ASN A 177 -4.12 -17.85 1.73
CA ASN A 177 -4.71 -18.45 0.54
C ASN A 177 -6.24 -18.29 0.53
N ARG A 178 -6.85 -18.49 -0.63
CA ARG A 178 -8.27 -18.27 -0.84
C ARG A 178 -9.13 -19.07 0.12
N GLU A 179 -8.86 -20.35 0.29
CA GLU A 179 -9.63 -21.26 1.16
C GLU A 179 -9.67 -20.76 2.62
N ALA A 180 -8.51 -20.35 3.17
CA ALA A 180 -8.45 -19.88 4.54
C ALA A 180 -9.13 -18.51 4.71
N VAL A 181 -8.96 -17.61 3.74
CA VAL A 181 -9.45 -16.22 3.85
C VAL A 181 -10.96 -16.13 3.66
N GLU A 182 -11.56 -16.96 2.82
CA GLU A 182 -13.02 -17.02 2.64
C GLU A 182 -13.75 -17.45 3.92
N GLY A 183 -13.05 -18.09 4.87
CA GLY A 183 -13.59 -18.44 6.19
C GLY A 183 -13.55 -17.30 7.21
N TYR A 184 -12.92 -16.17 6.94
CA TYR A 184 -12.80 -15.06 7.89
C TYR A 184 -13.99 -14.10 7.81
N LYS A 185 -14.42 -13.61 8.97
CA LYS A 185 -15.36 -12.48 9.05
C LYS A 185 -14.61 -11.19 8.76
N LEU A 186 -14.82 -10.62 7.58
CA LEU A 186 -14.30 -9.32 7.19
C LEU A 186 -15.40 -8.28 7.15
N SER A 187 -15.04 -7.00 7.38
CA SER A 187 -15.97 -5.87 7.24
C SER A 187 -16.50 -5.75 5.82
N LYS A 188 -17.71 -5.24 5.68
CA LYS A 188 -18.32 -4.87 4.38
C LYS A 188 -17.60 -3.72 3.67
N ALA A 189 -16.74 -2.97 4.39
CA ALA A 189 -15.89 -1.94 3.80
C ALA A 189 -14.70 -2.53 3.02
N ILE A 190 -14.47 -3.85 3.12
CA ILE A 190 -13.35 -4.53 2.47
C ILE A 190 -13.83 -5.25 1.22
N ASP A 191 -13.29 -4.82 0.09
CA ASP A 191 -13.35 -5.57 -1.16
C ASP A 191 -12.09 -6.42 -1.31
N LEU A 192 -12.27 -7.70 -1.54
CA LEU A 192 -11.18 -8.66 -1.74
C LEU A 192 -11.08 -9.02 -3.22
N HIS A 193 -9.98 -8.64 -3.85
CA HIS A 193 -9.68 -8.97 -5.24
C HIS A 193 -8.65 -10.10 -5.31
N TRP A 194 -9.06 -11.23 -5.86
CA TRP A 194 -8.20 -12.40 -6.04
C TRP A 194 -7.44 -12.33 -7.37
N VAL A 195 -6.12 -12.46 -7.29
CA VAL A 195 -5.28 -12.65 -8.47
C VAL A 195 -5.16 -14.16 -8.72
N PRO A 196 -5.72 -14.67 -9.83
CA PRO A 196 -5.77 -16.12 -10.09
C PRO A 196 -4.38 -16.75 -10.08
N THR A 197 -4.25 -17.89 -9.44
CA THR A 197 -3.02 -18.68 -9.34
C THR A 197 -1.80 -17.95 -8.75
N ALA A 198 -1.93 -16.70 -8.31
CA ALA A 198 -0.81 -15.90 -7.83
C ALA A 198 -0.37 -16.30 -6.41
N ASN A 199 0.91 -16.05 -6.15
CA ASN A 199 1.53 -16.22 -4.85
C ASN A 199 1.49 -14.92 -4.02
N HIS A 200 2.24 -14.86 -2.89
CA HIS A 200 2.36 -13.68 -2.03
C HIS A 200 2.84 -12.42 -2.75
N ASP A 201 3.66 -12.55 -3.80
CA ASP A 201 4.14 -11.43 -4.61
C ASP A 201 3.22 -11.08 -5.77
N LEU A 202 1.99 -11.58 -5.76
CA LEU A 202 0.97 -11.40 -6.82
C LEU A 202 1.46 -11.90 -8.19
N LYS A 203 2.39 -12.86 -8.19
CA LYS A 203 2.93 -13.49 -9.39
C LYS A 203 2.13 -14.75 -9.72
N PRO A 204 1.42 -14.80 -10.86
CA PRO A 204 0.68 -15.98 -11.28
C PRO A 204 1.61 -17.13 -11.69
N LEU A 205 1.07 -18.34 -11.77
CA LEU A 205 1.77 -19.49 -12.33
C LEU A 205 2.02 -19.27 -13.81
N LYS A 206 3.19 -19.65 -14.32
CA LYS A 206 3.49 -19.61 -15.75
C LYS A 206 2.50 -20.44 -16.59
N SER A 207 2.01 -21.54 -16.03
CA SER A 207 1.02 -22.43 -16.68
C SER A 207 -0.39 -21.86 -16.76
N SER A 208 -0.69 -20.74 -16.07
CA SER A 208 -2.02 -20.11 -16.13
C SER A 208 -2.29 -19.30 -17.37
N GLY A 209 -1.27 -19.01 -18.17
CA GLY A 209 -1.36 -18.09 -19.30
C GLY A 209 -1.39 -16.60 -18.91
N LEU A 210 -1.45 -16.28 -17.60
CA LEU A 210 -1.37 -14.91 -17.12
C LEU A 210 0.08 -14.46 -17.01
N THR A 211 0.34 -13.18 -17.31
CA THR A 211 1.64 -12.56 -17.12
C THR A 211 1.64 -11.68 -15.87
N VAL A 212 2.81 -11.55 -15.23
CA VAL A 212 2.98 -10.61 -14.10
C VAL A 212 2.63 -9.18 -14.53
N GLU A 213 3.05 -8.81 -15.74
CA GLU A 213 2.78 -7.51 -16.35
C GLU A 213 1.28 -7.20 -16.42
N ALA A 214 0.48 -8.12 -16.97
CA ALA A 214 -0.97 -7.96 -17.10
C ALA A 214 -1.65 -7.87 -15.73
N CYS A 215 -1.25 -8.72 -14.77
CA CYS A 215 -1.79 -8.67 -13.41
C CYS A 215 -1.46 -7.34 -12.72
N MET A 216 -0.22 -6.85 -12.79
CA MET A 216 0.17 -5.57 -12.18
C MET A 216 -0.54 -4.39 -12.85
N GLN A 217 -0.77 -4.43 -14.16
CA GLN A 217 -1.55 -3.40 -14.86
C GLN A 217 -3.01 -3.38 -14.40
N GLU A 218 -3.63 -4.55 -14.28
CA GLU A 218 -4.99 -4.67 -13.74
C GLU A 218 -5.11 -4.14 -12.32
N ILE A 219 -4.19 -4.54 -11.43
CA ILE A 219 -4.12 -4.10 -10.03
C ILE A 219 -4.01 -2.57 -9.94
N ALA A 220 -3.07 -1.98 -10.68
CA ALA A 220 -2.90 -0.53 -10.70
C ALA A 220 -4.17 0.18 -11.19
N GLY A 221 -4.83 -0.35 -12.22
CA GLY A 221 -6.10 0.17 -12.73
C GLY A 221 -7.23 0.09 -11.70
N LEU A 222 -7.33 -1.01 -10.95
CA LEU A 222 -8.31 -1.17 -9.86
C LEU A 222 -8.07 -0.16 -8.74
N MET A 223 -6.82 0.03 -8.31
CA MET A 223 -6.45 0.98 -7.28
C MET A 223 -6.73 2.42 -7.73
N ALA A 224 -6.30 2.79 -8.94
CA ALA A 224 -6.49 4.15 -9.47
C ALA A 224 -7.97 4.52 -9.58
N ARG A 225 -8.82 3.65 -10.09
CA ARG A 225 -10.28 3.90 -10.17
C ARG A 225 -10.91 4.19 -8.83
N ARG A 226 -10.47 3.54 -7.73
CA ARG A 226 -10.97 3.77 -6.37
C ARG A 226 -10.42 5.02 -5.71
N LEU A 227 -9.23 5.45 -6.14
CA LEU A 227 -8.58 6.66 -5.62
C LEU A 227 -9.09 7.93 -6.29
N ILE A 228 -9.35 7.88 -7.59
CA ILE A 228 -9.69 9.04 -8.41
C ILE A 228 -11.23 9.18 -8.55
N GLY A 229 -11.93 8.04 -8.63
CA GLY A 229 -13.37 7.89 -8.84
C GLY A 229 -14.24 8.33 -7.78
#